data_c3aaacb65d36e68d90dc906d28f24d2f
#
_entry.id   c3aaacb65d36e68d90dc906d28f24d2f
#
_cell.length_a   1.000
_cell.length_b   1.000
_cell.length_c   1.000
_cell.angle_alpha   90.00
_cell.angle_beta   90.00
_cell.angle_gamma   90.00
#
_symmetry.space_group_name_H-M   'P 1'
#
loop_
_entity.id
_entity.type
_entity.pdbx_description
1 polymer ?
#
loop_
_entity_poly.entity_id
_entity_poly.type
_entity_poly.pdbx_seq_one_letter_code
_entity_poly.pdbx_strand_id
1 'polypeptide(L)'
;MIFESIVAANLLLSPVITPFGDDLPKVRCTCYLPTGNKTYDGTVPYEGICAANKDHLGDVALLYSCDGEFIGFFECRDIGGNSRLKNGTAIDIYRDDMDSAWDWIHEWGDYVYVFWIGGVG
;
A
#
# COMPACT_ATOMS: atom_id res chain seq x y z
N MET A 1 -5.33 18.24 -18.19
CA MET A 1 -5.80 17.95 -17.47
C MET A 1 -5.41 17.64 -17.17
N ILE A 2 -5.93 17.75 -17.77
CA ILE A 2 -6.41 17.46 -17.12
C ILE A 2 -6.15 17.19 -17.15
N PHE A 3 -6.54 17.20 -17.56
CA PHE A 3 -7.12 16.93 -17.04
C PHE A 3 -6.98 16.87 -16.92
N GLU A 4 -7.36 16.60 -17.44
CA GLU A 4 -7.92 16.44 -16.83
C GLU A 4 -8.06 16.22 -16.56
N SER A 5 -8.28 16.60 -17.07
CA SER A 5 -8.98 16.34 -16.46
C SER A 5 -9.26 15.99 -16.61
N ILE A 6 -9.62 16.15 -16.98
CA ILE A 6 -10.54 15.69 -16.68
C ILE A 6 -10.61 15.25 -16.67
N VAL A 7 -10.84 15.40 -16.99
CA VAL A 7 -11.45 14.92 -16.59
C VAL A 7 -11.42 14.99 -16.09
N ALA A 8 -11.60 15.38 -16.02
CA ALA A 8 -12.04 15.39 -15.33
C ALA A 8 -12.62 15.59 -15.10
N ALA A 9 -12.63 16.04 -15.45
CA ALA A 9 -13.66 16.38 -14.90
C ALA A 9 -14.79 15.75 -14.94
N ASN A 10 -15.32 15.40 -15.38
CA ASN A 10 -16.32 14.76 -15.00
C ASN A 10 -16.09 13.76 -14.14
N LEU A 11 -15.20 13.66 -13.93
CA LEU A 11 -14.81 12.84 -13.02
C LEU A 11 -14.75 13.34 -11.72
N LEU A 12 -14.91 14.60 -11.51
CA LEU A 12 -14.72 15.24 -10.28
C LEU A 12 -15.57 14.77 -9.18
N LEU A 13 -16.79 14.47 -9.44
CA LEU A 13 -17.73 14.03 -8.44
C LEU A 13 -17.98 12.54 -8.50
N SER A 14 -17.22 11.86 -9.30
CA SER A 14 -17.36 10.43 -9.41
C SER A 14 -16.84 9.72 -8.20
N PRO A 15 -17.42 8.61 -7.79
CA PRO A 15 -16.82 7.78 -6.78
C PRO A 15 -15.48 7.27 -7.26
N VAL A 16 -14.60 6.92 -6.33
CA VAL A 16 -13.33 6.34 -6.67
C VAL A 16 -13.58 5.03 -7.41
N ILE A 17 -12.97 4.91 -8.59
CA ILE A 17 -13.11 3.72 -9.41
C ILE A 17 -11.74 3.10 -9.57
N THR A 18 -11.60 1.87 -9.13
CA THR A 18 -10.41 1.07 -9.38
C THR A 18 -10.69 0.13 -10.53
N PRO A 19 -9.67 -0.49 -11.13
CA PRO A 19 -9.90 -1.48 -12.17
C PRO A 19 -10.74 -2.67 -11.73
N PHE A 20 -10.90 -2.85 -10.43
CA PHE A 20 -11.60 -3.98 -9.87
C PHE A 20 -12.95 -3.59 -9.25
N GLY A 21 -13.42 -2.37 -9.48
CA GLY A 21 -14.69 -1.89 -8.97
C GLY A 21 -14.60 -1.38 -7.54
N ASP A 22 -15.73 -1.45 -6.83
CA ASP A 22 -15.82 -0.89 -5.49
C ASP A 22 -15.50 -1.88 -4.38
N ASP A 23 -15.06 -3.08 -4.75
CA ASP A 23 -14.91 -4.15 -3.76
C ASP A 23 -13.54 -4.23 -3.08
N LEU A 24 -12.60 -3.38 -3.47
CA LEU A 24 -11.29 -3.41 -2.84
C LEU A 24 -11.36 -2.83 -1.44
N PRO A 25 -10.71 -3.47 -0.48
CA PRO A 25 -10.68 -2.94 0.87
C PRO A 25 -9.86 -1.67 0.94
N LYS A 26 -10.37 -0.69 1.67
CA LYS A 26 -9.65 0.53 1.99
C LYS A 26 -9.01 0.32 3.36
N VAL A 27 -7.70 0.42 3.42
CA VAL A 27 -6.95 0.13 4.64
C VAL A 27 -6.10 1.32 5.05
N ARG A 28 -5.76 1.38 6.32
CA ARG A 28 -4.82 2.36 6.84
C ARG A 28 -3.44 2.05 6.28
N CYS A 29 -2.77 3.07 5.74
CA CYS A 29 -1.43 2.94 5.21
C CYS A 29 -0.46 3.71 6.09
N THR A 30 0.53 3.02 6.60
CA THR A 30 1.60 3.62 7.39
C THR A 30 2.94 3.29 6.74
N CYS A 31 3.99 3.92 7.21
CA CYS A 31 5.34 3.63 6.73
C CYS A 31 6.20 3.19 7.90
N TYR A 32 7.15 2.30 7.64
CA TYR A 32 8.14 1.94 8.64
C TYR A 32 9.55 2.10 8.08
N LEU A 33 10.47 2.34 8.98
CA LEU A 33 11.86 2.67 8.67
C LEU A 33 12.78 1.51 9.04
N PRO A 34 14.04 1.54 8.57
CA PRO A 34 15.00 0.49 8.91
C PRO A 34 15.14 0.30 10.41
N THR A 35 15.17 -0.94 10.84
CA THR A 35 15.40 -1.29 12.24
C THR A 35 16.75 -1.94 12.46
N GLY A 36 17.49 -2.19 11.38
CA GLY A 36 18.72 -2.95 11.44
C GLY A 36 18.51 -4.45 11.36
N ASN A 37 17.26 -4.89 11.30
CA ASN A 37 16.91 -6.30 11.26
C ASN A 37 16.36 -6.71 9.90
N LYS A 38 16.45 -7.99 9.60
CA LYS A 38 15.77 -8.57 8.45
C LYS A 38 14.26 -8.65 8.74
N THR A 39 13.50 -8.81 7.69
CA THR A 39 12.06 -9.02 7.80
C THR A 39 11.75 -10.39 8.39
N TYR A 40 10.48 -10.64 8.61
CA TYR A 40 10.02 -11.91 9.17
C TYR A 40 10.46 -13.10 8.30
N ASP A 41 10.46 -12.95 6.97
CA ASP A 41 10.86 -14.04 6.06
C ASP A 41 12.36 -14.04 5.74
N GLY A 42 13.15 -13.22 6.42
CA GLY A 42 14.60 -13.18 6.23
C GLY A 42 15.10 -12.27 5.14
N THR A 43 14.22 -11.47 4.55
CA THR A 43 14.59 -10.52 3.49
C THR A 43 15.30 -9.30 4.10
N VAL A 44 16.34 -8.83 3.42
CA VAL A 44 16.94 -7.53 3.76
C VAL A 44 15.99 -6.45 3.22
N PRO A 45 15.46 -5.56 4.07
CA PRO A 45 14.44 -4.60 3.61
C PRO A 45 14.91 -3.70 2.48
N TYR A 46 14.01 -3.40 1.57
CA TYR A 46 14.23 -2.46 0.46
C TYR A 46 12.88 -1.81 0.11
N GLU A 47 12.93 -0.65 -0.54
CA GLU A 47 11.69 0.00 -1.00
C GLU A 47 11.06 -0.85 -2.10
N GLY A 48 9.85 -1.30 -1.85
CA GLY A 48 9.15 -2.26 -2.69
C GLY A 48 8.56 -3.40 -1.89
N ILE A 49 8.77 -3.42 -0.57
CA ILE A 49 8.16 -4.41 0.31
C ILE A 49 7.19 -3.76 1.27
N CYS A 50 6.35 -4.58 1.86
CA CYS A 50 5.41 -4.14 2.90
C CYS A 50 5.30 -5.19 4.00
N ALA A 51 4.74 -4.76 5.12
CA ALA A 51 4.33 -5.63 6.20
C ALA A 51 2.81 -5.63 6.26
N ALA A 52 2.22 -6.78 6.51
CA ALA A 52 0.77 -6.92 6.56
C ALA A 52 0.41 -8.09 7.47
N ASN A 53 -0.81 -8.59 7.32
CA ASN A 53 -1.25 -9.78 8.00
C ASN A 53 -0.42 -10.97 7.55
N LYS A 54 -0.14 -11.89 8.46
CA LYS A 54 0.68 -13.07 8.18
C LYS A 54 0.15 -13.91 7.02
N ASP A 55 -1.17 -13.92 6.81
CA ASP A 55 -1.78 -14.70 5.74
C ASP A 55 -1.37 -14.20 4.36
N HIS A 56 -0.89 -12.96 4.26
CA HIS A 56 -0.43 -12.40 3.00
C HIS A 56 1.08 -12.49 2.79
N LEU A 57 1.80 -13.12 3.71
CA LEU A 57 3.25 -13.26 3.57
C LEU A 57 3.57 -14.01 2.27
N GLY A 58 4.38 -13.38 1.43
CA GLY A 58 4.71 -13.91 0.11
C GLY A 58 3.79 -13.41 -1.01
N ASP A 59 2.67 -12.78 -0.68
CA ASP A 59 1.78 -12.21 -1.68
C ASP A 59 2.25 -10.83 -2.13
N VAL A 60 1.66 -10.33 -3.19
CA VAL A 60 1.97 -9.00 -3.72
C VAL A 60 0.74 -8.12 -3.55
N ALA A 61 0.95 -6.95 -2.96
CA ALA A 61 -0.11 -5.95 -2.81
C ALA A 61 -0.05 -4.97 -3.98
N LEU A 62 -1.16 -4.82 -4.69
CA LEU A 62 -1.31 -3.72 -5.64
C LEU A 62 -2.03 -2.62 -4.89
N LEU A 63 -1.42 -1.44 -4.84
CA LEU A 63 -1.99 -0.32 -4.10
C LEU A 63 -2.53 0.74 -5.03
N TYR A 64 -3.67 1.30 -4.65
CA TYR A 64 -4.31 2.41 -5.34
C TYR A 64 -4.61 3.51 -4.33
N SER A 65 -4.46 4.74 -4.75
CA SER A 65 -4.78 5.90 -3.90
C SER A 65 -6.29 6.00 -3.68
N CYS A 66 -6.69 6.86 -2.76
CA CYS A 66 -8.10 7.13 -2.53
C CYS A 66 -8.80 7.69 -3.76
N ASP A 67 -8.05 8.27 -4.69
CA ASP A 67 -8.58 8.78 -5.95
C ASP A 67 -8.58 7.73 -7.06
N GLY A 68 -8.15 6.51 -6.77
CA GLY A 68 -8.12 5.41 -7.74
C GLY A 68 -6.86 5.35 -8.58
N GLU A 69 -5.85 6.15 -8.26
CA GLU A 69 -4.59 6.15 -9.00
C GLU A 69 -3.74 4.97 -8.57
N PHE A 70 -3.15 4.27 -9.53
CA PHE A 70 -2.27 3.14 -9.20
C PHE A 70 -0.98 3.66 -8.60
N ILE A 71 -0.61 3.12 -7.44
CA ILE A 71 0.61 3.51 -6.73
C ILE A 71 1.77 2.58 -7.07
N GLY A 72 1.55 1.28 -7.01
CA GLY A 72 2.62 0.32 -7.29
C GLY A 72 2.35 -1.06 -6.71
N PHE A 73 3.35 -1.92 -6.88
CA PHE A 73 3.36 -3.28 -6.34
C PHE A 73 4.25 -3.32 -5.11
N PHE A 74 3.85 -4.06 -4.09
CA PHE A 74 4.65 -4.22 -2.87
C PHE A 74 4.60 -5.67 -2.43
N GLU A 75 5.77 -6.29 -2.34
CA GLU A 75 5.85 -7.68 -1.90
C GLU A 75 5.71 -7.75 -0.38
N CYS A 76 4.82 -8.59 0.10
CA CYS A 76 4.65 -8.77 1.53
C CYS A 76 5.74 -9.71 2.04
N ARG A 77 6.76 -9.14 2.66
CA ARG A 77 7.92 -9.89 3.18
C ARG A 77 8.00 -9.81 4.69
N ASP A 78 7.09 -9.08 5.32
CA ASP A 78 7.11 -8.87 6.75
C ASP A 78 5.71 -8.94 7.32
N ILE A 79 5.62 -9.14 8.62
CA ILE A 79 4.35 -9.12 9.32
C ILE A 79 4.42 -8.08 10.41
N GLY A 80 3.27 -7.46 10.69
CA GLY A 80 3.21 -6.45 11.72
C GLY A 80 2.78 -7.01 13.05
N GLY A 81 3.27 -6.37 14.11
CA GLY A 81 2.92 -6.75 15.47
C GLY A 81 1.69 -6.07 16.01
N ASN A 82 1.19 -5.01 15.38
CA ASN A 82 0.04 -4.29 15.92
C ASN A 82 -1.27 -4.92 15.44
N SER A 83 -2.35 -4.59 16.14
CA SER A 83 -3.64 -5.24 15.90
C SER A 83 -4.22 -4.94 14.53
N ARG A 84 -3.95 -3.76 13.96
CA ARG A 84 -4.48 -3.41 12.64
C ARG A 84 -3.83 -4.21 11.53
N LEU A 85 -2.51 -4.45 11.63
CA LEU A 85 -1.85 -5.30 10.66
C LEU A 85 -2.32 -6.74 10.81
N LYS A 86 -2.47 -7.21 12.03
CA LYS A 86 -2.92 -8.58 12.29
C LYS A 86 -4.33 -8.84 11.78
N ASN A 87 -5.22 -7.86 11.86
CA ASN A 87 -6.62 -8.07 11.45
C ASN A 87 -6.89 -7.63 10.01
N GLY A 88 -5.86 -7.22 9.28
CA GLY A 88 -6.00 -6.88 7.87
C GLY A 88 -6.54 -5.49 7.57
N THR A 89 -6.61 -4.60 8.56
CA THR A 89 -7.13 -3.25 8.36
C THR A 89 -6.04 -2.20 8.12
N ALA A 90 -4.79 -2.63 8.03
CA ALA A 90 -3.66 -1.74 7.75
C ALA A 90 -2.61 -2.44 6.92
N ILE A 91 -1.80 -1.65 6.24
CA ILE A 91 -0.61 -2.10 5.55
C ILE A 91 0.51 -1.12 5.90
N ASP A 92 1.72 -1.63 6.04
CA ASP A 92 2.87 -0.85 6.45
C ASP A 92 3.92 -0.90 5.35
N ILE A 93 4.27 0.24 4.79
CA ILE A 93 5.15 0.33 3.62
C ILE A 93 6.54 0.67 4.08
N TYR A 94 7.52 -0.13 3.66
CA TYR A 94 8.91 0.13 4.02
C TYR A 94 9.46 1.30 3.22
N ARG A 95 10.12 2.23 3.93
CA ARG A 95 10.83 3.34 3.29
C ARG A 95 12.25 3.40 3.87
N ASP A 96 13.21 3.75 3.03
CA ASP A 96 14.62 3.72 3.42
C ASP A 96 14.99 4.76 4.47
N ASP A 97 14.30 5.89 4.48
CA ASP A 97 14.58 6.96 5.43
C ASP A 97 13.33 7.79 5.70
N MET A 98 13.46 8.72 6.63
CA MET A 98 12.35 9.56 7.07
C MET A 98 11.83 10.46 5.94
N ASP A 99 12.70 10.99 5.10
CA ASP A 99 12.27 11.85 4.00
C ASP A 99 11.42 11.07 3.01
N SER A 100 11.83 9.86 2.68
CA SER A 100 11.08 8.99 1.79
C SER A 100 9.72 8.63 2.39
N ALA A 101 9.66 8.40 3.71
CA ALA A 101 8.40 8.11 4.39
C ALA A 101 7.47 9.33 4.36
N TRP A 102 7.98 10.53 4.61
CA TRP A 102 7.17 11.73 4.56
C TRP A 102 6.67 12.03 3.14
N ASP A 103 7.51 11.80 2.12
CA ASP A 103 7.10 11.96 0.73
C ASP A 103 5.92 11.05 0.40
N TRP A 104 5.96 9.81 0.87
CA TRP A 104 4.88 8.86 0.68
C TRP A 104 3.58 9.38 1.31
N ILE A 105 3.66 9.78 2.58
CA ILE A 105 2.49 10.22 3.33
C ILE A 105 1.88 11.48 2.70
N HIS A 106 2.73 12.42 2.27
CA HIS A 106 2.24 13.64 1.65
C HIS A 106 1.60 13.37 0.28
N GLU A 107 2.10 12.40 -0.45
CA GLU A 107 1.57 12.10 -1.77
C GLU A 107 0.30 11.27 -1.71
N TRP A 108 0.27 10.25 -0.86
CA TRP A 108 -0.80 9.24 -0.89
C TRP A 108 -1.75 9.30 0.30
N GLY A 109 -1.38 9.98 1.37
CA GLY A 109 -2.22 10.10 2.57
C GLY A 109 -2.17 8.86 3.45
N ASP A 110 -3.18 8.74 4.32
CA ASP A 110 -3.22 7.71 5.36
C ASP A 110 -3.99 6.45 4.97
N TYR A 111 -4.61 6.43 3.80
CA TYR A 111 -5.44 5.31 3.38
C TYR A 111 -5.18 4.98 1.93
N VAL A 112 -5.25 3.68 1.63
CA VAL A 112 -5.10 3.17 0.26
C VAL A 112 -6.09 2.05 0.03
N TYR A 113 -6.35 1.73 -1.24
CA TYR A 113 -7.05 0.51 -1.61
C TYR A 113 -6.00 -0.55 -1.93
N VAL A 114 -6.25 -1.78 -1.54
CA VAL A 114 -5.31 -2.88 -1.73
C VAL A 114 -5.97 -4.01 -2.50
N PHE A 115 -5.30 -4.48 -3.52
CA PHE A 115 -5.67 -5.73 -4.19
C PHE A 115 -4.52 -6.71 -4.02
N TRP A 116 -4.78 -7.83 -3.38
CA TRP A 116 -3.75 -8.84 -3.13
C TRP A 116 -3.70 -9.87 -4.26
N ILE A 117 -2.47 -10.16 -4.72
CA ILE A 117 -2.22 -11.22 -5.69
C ILE A 117 -1.35 -12.25 -4.99
N GLY A 118 -1.67 -13.52 -5.16
CA GLY A 118 -0.85 -14.58 -4.61
C GLY A 118 0.54 -14.55 -5.19
N GLY A 119 1.53 -14.72 -4.34
CA GLY A 119 2.92 -14.72 -4.74
C GLY A 119 3.26 -15.96 -5.55
N VAL A 120 4.38 -15.87 -6.25
CA VAL A 120 4.91 -16.99 -7.01
C VAL A 120 5.86 -17.77 -6.12
N GLY A 121 5.51 -18.91 -5.84
CA GLY A 121 6.43 -19.78 -5.12
C GLY A 121 6.13 -20.08 -3.75
#